data_9437bbe1ae463e6bd5aeb817d95c26e0
#
_entry.id   9437bbe1ae463e6bd5aeb817d95c26e0
#
_cell.length_a   1.000
_cell.length_b   1.000
_cell.length_c   1.000
_cell.angle_alpha   90.00
_cell.angle_beta   90.00
_cell.angle_gamma   90.00
#
_symmetry.space_group_name_H-M   'P 1'
#
loop_
_entity.id
_entity.type
_entity.pdbx_description
1 polymer ?
#
loop_
_entity_poly.entity_id
_entity_poly.type
_entity_poly.pdbx_seq_one_letter_code
_entity_poly.pdbx_strand_id
1 'polypeptide(L)'
;VKSPIKHVESEFYAECPNVGTVGTMGGVTANEIPFIITQLEVGNTDENQNVIQDFGSTIWDFKTKFLSPRITVKPYTNNGTYKLYVKLYKDGVLKAGSSSPAGYSYTADVTISGRGEQVFTLTGWGSSTAGYWQMGDYRFEIWYGDYCIGSKSFKVN
;
A
#
# COMPACT_ATOMS: atom_id res chain seq x y z
N VAL A 1 -15.34 18.78 10.62
CA VAL A 1 -13.97 18.42 11.00
C VAL A 1 -13.18 18.02 9.77
N LYS A 2 -12.05 18.62 9.62
CA LYS A 2 -11.18 18.27 8.51
C LYS A 2 -10.43 16.99 8.80
N SER A 3 -10.49 16.10 7.85
CA SER A 3 -9.67 14.91 7.88
C SER A 3 -8.20 15.28 7.69
N PRO A 4 -7.28 14.62 8.40
CA PRO A 4 -5.86 14.77 8.10
C PRO A 4 -5.53 14.51 6.64
N ILE A 5 -6.26 13.61 5.99
CA ILE A 5 -6.07 13.31 4.58
C ILE A 5 -6.26 14.53 3.70
N LYS A 6 -7.18 15.41 4.06
CA LYS A 6 -7.46 16.61 3.28
C LYS A 6 -6.30 17.59 3.25
N HIS A 7 -5.35 17.44 4.15
CA HIS A 7 -4.17 18.28 4.17
C HIS A 7 -3.01 17.67 3.40
N VAL A 8 -3.19 16.44 2.93
CA VAL A 8 -2.16 15.77 2.15
C VAL A 8 -2.32 16.21 0.71
N GLU A 9 -1.53 17.16 0.32
CA GLU A 9 -1.50 17.65 -1.04
C GLU A 9 -0.58 16.76 -1.87
N SER A 10 -0.65 15.46 -1.65
CA SER A 10 0.21 14.52 -2.36
C SER A 10 -0.51 13.95 -3.56
N GLU A 11 0.25 13.65 -4.58
CA GLU A 11 -0.27 12.97 -5.75
C GLU A 11 -0.83 11.58 -5.42
N PHE A 12 -0.34 10.95 -4.36
CA PHE A 12 -0.81 9.64 -3.95
C PHE A 12 -2.26 9.69 -3.49
N TYR A 13 -2.59 10.69 -2.68
CA TYR A 13 -3.95 10.84 -2.22
C TYR A 13 -4.89 11.17 -3.36
N ALA A 14 -4.43 11.93 -4.33
CA ALA A 14 -5.26 12.28 -5.48
C ALA A 14 -5.67 11.06 -6.30
N GLU A 15 -4.89 9.98 -6.24
CA GLU A 15 -5.21 8.75 -6.93
C GLU A 15 -6.15 7.84 -6.15
N CYS A 16 -6.40 8.11 -4.89
CA CYS A 16 -7.27 7.29 -4.07
C CYS A 16 -8.72 7.43 -4.51
N PRO A 17 -9.49 6.33 -4.46
CA PRO A 17 -10.93 6.41 -4.70
C PRO A 17 -11.62 7.15 -3.57
N ASN A 18 -12.94 7.22 -3.62
CA ASN A 18 -13.71 7.93 -2.61
C ASN A 18 -13.37 7.45 -1.20
N VAL A 19 -12.98 8.39 -0.37
CA VAL A 19 -12.62 8.11 1.02
C VAL A 19 -13.89 7.78 1.81
N GLY A 20 -13.80 6.80 2.67
CA GLY A 20 -14.90 6.49 3.57
C GLY A 20 -16.05 5.74 2.94
N THR A 21 -15.86 5.17 1.76
CA THR A 21 -16.94 4.45 1.07
C THR A 21 -17.07 3.00 1.48
N VAL A 22 -16.11 2.47 2.19
CA VAL A 22 -16.07 1.07 2.53
C VAL A 22 -16.18 0.91 4.04
N GLY A 23 -17.16 0.16 4.48
CA GLY A 23 -17.37 -0.05 5.90
C GLY A 23 -16.98 -1.42 6.39
N THR A 24 -16.14 -2.15 5.66
CA THR A 24 -15.82 -3.54 6.00
C THR A 24 -14.47 -3.72 6.68
N MET A 25 -13.66 -2.68 6.76
CA MET A 25 -12.29 -2.80 7.22
C MET A 25 -11.99 -2.05 8.49
N GLY A 26 -12.99 -1.80 9.33
CA GLY A 26 -12.71 -1.34 10.64
C GLY A 26 -13.52 -0.21 11.21
N GLY A 27 -14.15 0.65 10.47
CA GLY A 27 -15.00 1.69 11.04
C GLY A 27 -14.26 2.78 11.81
N VAL A 28 -13.03 3.08 11.40
CA VAL A 28 -12.29 4.19 12.01
C VAL A 28 -12.77 5.52 11.42
N THR A 29 -12.61 6.59 12.18
CA THR A 29 -12.90 7.92 11.68
C THR A 29 -11.65 8.53 11.06
N ALA A 30 -11.85 9.60 10.27
CA ALA A 30 -10.73 10.29 9.64
C ALA A 30 -9.74 10.86 10.67
N ASN A 31 -10.22 11.21 11.85
CA ASN A 31 -9.36 11.75 12.91
C ASN A 31 -8.44 10.71 13.52
N GLU A 32 -8.70 9.45 13.29
CA GLU A 32 -7.91 8.35 13.84
C GLU A 32 -6.76 7.94 12.92
N ILE A 33 -6.65 8.55 11.78
CA ILE A 33 -5.55 8.25 10.84
C ILE A 33 -4.23 8.65 11.49
N PRO A 34 -3.29 7.70 11.67
CA PRO A 34 -2.12 7.92 12.51
C PRO A 34 -0.99 8.68 11.84
N PHE A 35 -0.99 8.74 10.52
CA PHE A 35 0.11 9.35 9.77
C PHE A 35 -0.34 9.68 8.35
N ILE A 36 0.45 10.49 7.68
CA ILE A 36 0.29 10.68 6.23
C ILE A 36 1.40 9.93 5.51
N ILE A 37 1.08 9.43 4.32
CA ILE A 37 2.06 8.85 3.43
C ILE A 37 2.56 9.96 2.53
N THR A 38 3.87 10.20 2.57
CA THR A 38 4.51 11.24 1.77
C THR A 38 5.15 10.68 0.51
N GLN A 39 5.38 9.37 0.47
CA GLN A 39 5.95 8.72 -0.70
C GLN A 39 5.53 7.26 -0.71
N LEU A 40 5.23 6.75 -1.90
CA LEU A 40 4.86 5.36 -2.10
C LEU A 40 5.55 4.87 -3.37
N GLU A 41 6.37 3.84 -3.20
CA GLU A 41 7.13 3.24 -4.30
C GLU A 41 6.88 1.75 -4.32
N VAL A 42 7.09 1.14 -5.48
CA VAL A 42 6.92 -0.30 -5.66
C VAL A 42 8.25 -0.90 -6.10
N GLY A 43 8.65 -1.97 -5.46
CA GLY A 43 9.84 -2.72 -5.82
C GLY A 43 9.56 -4.21 -5.88
N ASN A 44 10.46 -4.95 -6.48
CA ASN A 44 10.37 -6.39 -6.62
C ASN A 44 11.33 -7.04 -5.62
N THR A 45 10.80 -7.91 -4.78
CA THR A 45 11.56 -8.58 -3.73
C THR A 45 11.41 -10.08 -3.86
N ASP A 46 12.32 -10.82 -3.22
CA ASP A 46 12.24 -12.26 -3.15
C ASP A 46 11.49 -12.69 -1.87
N GLU A 47 11.43 -14.00 -1.65
CA GLU A 47 10.74 -14.58 -0.49
C GLU A 47 11.39 -14.21 0.85
N ASN A 48 12.62 -13.73 0.83
CA ASN A 48 13.33 -13.27 2.02
C ASN A 48 13.37 -11.73 2.09
N GLN A 49 12.58 -11.07 1.26
CA GLN A 49 12.49 -9.61 1.16
C GLN A 49 13.79 -8.94 0.67
N ASN A 50 14.64 -9.69 0.00
CA ASN A 50 15.78 -9.10 -0.69
C ASN A 50 15.31 -8.43 -1.97
N VAL A 51 15.85 -7.27 -2.28
CA VAL A 51 15.44 -6.50 -3.46
C VAL A 51 16.03 -7.13 -4.71
N ILE A 52 15.15 -7.46 -5.65
CA ILE A 52 15.53 -7.96 -6.98
C ILE A 52 15.55 -6.83 -7.99
N GLN A 53 14.54 -5.95 -7.89
CA GLN A 53 14.47 -4.74 -8.73
C GLN A 53 14.15 -3.58 -7.81
N ASP A 54 14.95 -2.53 -7.89
CA ASP A 54 14.88 -1.40 -6.98
C ASP A 54 13.51 -0.73 -7.02
N PHE A 55 13.14 -0.14 -5.89
CA PHE A 55 11.91 0.61 -5.79
C PHE A 55 11.95 1.81 -6.72
N GLY A 56 10.88 1.95 -7.50
CA GLY A 56 10.78 3.02 -8.48
C GLY A 56 11.36 2.68 -9.85
N SER A 57 12.01 1.53 -9.99
CA SER A 57 12.56 1.14 -11.28
C SER A 57 11.53 0.40 -12.14
N THR A 58 11.88 0.17 -13.40
CA THR A 58 11.02 -0.58 -14.33
C THR A 58 10.84 -2.01 -13.83
N ILE A 59 9.59 -2.47 -13.81
CA ILE A 59 9.24 -3.81 -13.36
C ILE A 59 9.01 -4.69 -14.58
N TRP A 60 9.76 -5.80 -14.64
CA TRP A 60 9.70 -6.74 -15.74
C TRP A 60 9.01 -8.03 -15.31
N ASP A 61 8.07 -8.51 -16.10
CA ASP A 61 7.26 -9.69 -15.76
C ASP A 61 8.14 -10.91 -15.50
N PHE A 62 9.15 -11.13 -16.33
CA PHE A 62 9.98 -12.34 -16.23
C PHE A 62 10.88 -12.37 -14.99
N LYS A 63 11.06 -11.24 -14.30
CA LYS A 63 11.86 -11.16 -13.08
C LYS A 63 11.03 -11.05 -11.83
N THR A 64 9.75 -10.81 -11.96
CA THR A 64 8.92 -10.41 -10.83
C THR A 64 8.55 -11.59 -9.95
N LYS A 65 8.84 -11.46 -8.67
CA LYS A 65 8.41 -12.42 -7.65
C LYS A 65 7.37 -11.78 -6.75
N PHE A 66 7.77 -10.92 -5.81
CA PHE A 66 6.85 -10.23 -4.92
C PHE A 66 6.96 -8.73 -5.17
N LEU A 67 5.85 -8.11 -5.52
CA LEU A 67 5.82 -6.65 -5.58
C LEU A 67 5.43 -6.11 -4.24
N SER A 68 6.32 -5.30 -3.67
CA SER A 68 6.20 -4.78 -2.31
C SER A 68 6.09 -3.27 -2.37
N PRO A 69 5.07 -2.69 -1.73
CA PRO A 69 5.00 -1.25 -1.59
C PRO A 69 5.91 -0.79 -0.46
N ARG A 70 6.63 0.29 -0.69
CA ARG A 70 7.42 0.96 0.33
C ARG A 70 6.84 2.33 0.57
N ILE A 71 6.45 2.59 1.81
CA ILE A 71 5.83 3.86 2.17
C ILE A 71 6.76 4.67 3.04
N THR A 72 6.78 5.97 2.80
CA THR A 72 7.40 6.94 3.70
C THR A 72 6.26 7.66 4.39
N VAL A 73 6.30 7.71 5.71
CA VAL A 73 5.21 8.27 6.50
C VAL A 73 5.71 9.37 7.42
N LYS A 74 4.83 10.32 7.68
CA LYS A 74 5.03 11.35 8.68
C LYS A 74 3.93 11.20 9.73
N PRO A 75 4.30 10.78 10.97
CA PRO A 75 3.28 10.49 11.98
C PRO A 75 2.58 11.73 12.49
N TYR A 76 1.29 11.56 12.79
CA TYR A 76 0.51 12.53 13.55
C TYR A 76 0.46 12.17 15.02
N THR A 77 0.55 10.88 15.33
CA THR A 77 0.35 10.35 16.66
C THR A 77 1.62 9.80 17.24
N ASN A 78 1.51 9.30 18.46
CA ASN A 78 2.63 8.70 19.17
C ASN A 78 2.87 7.27 18.71
N ASN A 79 3.80 6.61 19.39
CA ASN A 79 4.18 5.25 19.12
C ASN A 79 2.98 4.31 19.14
N GLY A 80 3.06 3.29 18.31
CA GLY A 80 2.02 2.26 18.25
C GLY A 80 2.15 1.42 17.01
N THR A 81 1.44 0.31 17.00
CA THR A 81 1.37 -0.57 15.84
C THR A 81 0.01 -0.40 15.18
N TYR A 82 0.03 -0.17 13.89
CA TYR A 82 -1.16 0.14 13.11
C TYR A 82 -1.30 -0.86 11.97
N LYS A 83 -2.51 -1.41 11.84
CA LYS A 83 -2.82 -2.35 10.76
C LYS A 83 -3.26 -1.58 9.53
N LEU A 84 -2.61 -1.86 8.42
CA LEU A 84 -2.96 -1.29 7.13
C LEU A 84 -3.57 -2.39 6.25
N TYR A 85 -4.55 -2.00 5.46
CA TYR A 85 -5.14 -2.88 4.47
C TYR A 85 -4.61 -2.48 3.11
N VAL A 86 -4.11 -3.46 2.38
CA VAL A 86 -3.51 -3.23 1.07
C VAL A 86 -4.43 -3.80 0.01
N LYS A 87 -4.75 -2.98 -0.97
CA LYS A 87 -5.52 -3.41 -2.14
C LYS A 87 -4.62 -3.32 -3.35
N LEU A 88 -4.58 -4.39 -4.10
CA LEU A 88 -3.84 -4.45 -5.35
C LEU A 88 -4.83 -4.70 -6.47
N TYR A 89 -4.79 -3.84 -7.47
CA TYR A 89 -5.66 -3.96 -8.64
C TYR A 89 -4.82 -4.24 -9.87
N LYS A 90 -5.35 -5.08 -10.74
CA LYS A 90 -4.83 -5.28 -12.10
C LYS A 90 -5.91 -4.91 -13.08
N ASP A 91 -5.63 -3.92 -13.93
CA ASP A 91 -6.58 -3.45 -14.94
C ASP A 91 -7.95 -3.15 -14.33
N GLY A 92 -7.93 -2.56 -13.14
CA GLY A 92 -9.15 -2.18 -12.42
C GLY A 92 -9.81 -3.27 -11.60
N VAL A 93 -9.27 -4.49 -11.61
CA VAL A 93 -9.85 -5.62 -10.88
C VAL A 93 -9.03 -5.91 -9.64
N LEU A 94 -9.70 -5.99 -8.49
CA LEU A 94 -9.05 -6.27 -7.22
C LEU A 94 -8.50 -7.69 -7.22
N LYS A 95 -7.24 -7.83 -6.85
CA LYS A 95 -6.62 -9.13 -6.63
C LYS A 95 -6.83 -9.53 -5.17
N ALA A 96 -7.46 -10.66 -4.97
CA ALA A 96 -7.73 -11.16 -3.62
C ALA A 96 -7.49 -12.66 -3.61
N GLY A 97 -6.85 -13.13 -2.55
CA GLY A 97 -6.68 -14.54 -2.32
C GLY A 97 -7.83 -15.09 -1.46
N SER A 98 -7.81 -16.37 -1.23
CA SER A 98 -8.82 -17.02 -0.38
C SER A 98 -8.76 -16.51 1.06
N SER A 99 -7.65 -15.94 1.48
CA SER A 99 -7.47 -15.40 2.82
C SER A 99 -7.92 -13.96 2.96
N SER A 100 -8.40 -13.33 1.90
CA SER A 100 -8.81 -11.92 1.95
C SER A 100 -10.20 -11.73 1.38
N PRO A 101 -11.22 -12.28 2.00
CA PRO A 101 -12.57 -12.23 1.44
C PRO A 101 -13.25 -10.86 1.58
N ALA A 102 -12.69 -9.96 2.36
CA ALA A 102 -13.39 -8.74 2.77
C ALA A 102 -13.05 -7.52 1.92
N GLY A 103 -12.65 -7.70 0.69
CA GLY A 103 -12.45 -6.57 -0.22
C GLY A 103 -11.07 -5.94 -0.15
N TYR A 104 -10.07 -6.68 0.25
CA TYR A 104 -8.68 -6.23 0.24
C TYR A 104 -7.77 -7.40 -0.16
N SER A 105 -6.54 -7.09 -0.55
CA SER A 105 -5.61 -8.13 -0.98
C SER A 105 -4.88 -8.78 0.21
N TYR A 106 -4.38 -7.96 1.13
CA TYR A 106 -3.74 -8.46 2.34
C TYR A 106 -3.59 -7.32 3.35
N THR A 107 -3.09 -7.63 4.53
CA THR A 107 -2.84 -6.63 5.57
C THR A 107 -1.36 -6.56 5.88
N ALA A 108 -0.94 -5.43 6.42
CA ALA A 108 0.42 -5.23 6.87
C ALA A 108 0.41 -4.33 8.10
N ASP A 109 1.26 -4.66 9.07
CA ASP A 109 1.37 -3.85 10.27
C ASP A 109 2.61 -2.97 10.18
N VAL A 110 2.48 -1.74 10.64
CA VAL A 110 3.60 -0.82 10.77
C VAL A 110 3.68 -0.34 12.21
N THR A 111 4.90 -0.27 12.73
CA THR A 111 5.12 0.20 14.10
C THR A 111 5.78 1.57 14.02
N ILE A 112 5.06 2.58 14.51
CA ILE A 112 5.54 3.95 14.54
C ILE A 112 6.35 4.15 15.82
N SER A 113 7.56 4.70 15.67
CA SER A 113 8.44 5.05 16.78
C SER A 113 8.86 6.49 16.64
N GLY A 114 8.34 7.35 17.52
CA GLY A 114 8.63 8.77 17.47
C GLY A 114 7.85 9.50 16.41
N ARG A 115 8.23 10.75 16.17
CA ARG A 115 7.48 11.66 15.31
C ARG A 115 8.18 11.98 14.00
N GLY A 116 9.40 11.51 13.84
CA GLY A 116 10.14 11.73 12.62
C GLY A 116 9.62 10.91 11.47
N GLU A 117 10.02 11.28 10.28
CA GLU A 117 9.66 10.54 9.08
C GLU A 117 10.22 9.13 9.15
N GLN A 118 9.43 8.15 8.76
CA GLN A 118 9.80 6.74 8.80
C GLN A 118 9.45 6.04 7.51
N VAL A 119 10.23 5.02 7.18
CA VAL A 119 10.06 4.26 5.93
C VAL A 119 9.75 2.81 6.28
N PHE A 120 8.73 2.26 5.63
CA PHE A 120 8.33 0.88 5.82
C PHE A 120 8.20 0.18 4.47
N THR A 121 8.84 -0.97 4.35
CA THR A 121 8.62 -1.87 3.22
C THR A 121 7.58 -2.88 3.66
N LEU A 122 6.41 -2.81 3.06
CA LEU A 122 5.31 -3.71 3.42
C LEU A 122 5.53 -5.06 2.75
N THR A 123 4.92 -6.08 3.32
CA THR A 123 4.92 -7.41 2.71
C THR A 123 4.38 -7.32 1.29
N GLY A 124 5.00 -8.04 0.38
CA GLY A 124 4.62 -8.01 -1.02
C GLY A 124 3.57 -9.06 -1.39
N TRP A 125 3.00 -8.87 -2.56
CA TRP A 125 2.08 -9.82 -3.19
C TRP A 125 2.84 -10.53 -4.30
N GLY A 126 2.69 -11.84 -4.40
CA GLY A 126 3.31 -12.55 -5.51
C GLY A 126 3.62 -14.01 -5.22
N SER A 127 4.71 -14.48 -5.79
CA SER A 127 5.16 -15.85 -5.72
C SER A 127 6.68 -15.90 -5.66
N SER A 128 7.20 -16.94 -5.01
CA SER A 128 8.65 -17.17 -4.98
C SER A 128 9.19 -17.60 -6.34
N THR A 129 8.32 -17.97 -7.27
CA THR A 129 8.70 -18.30 -8.64
C THR A 129 8.58 -17.06 -9.51
N ALA A 130 9.66 -16.67 -10.16
CA ALA A 130 9.66 -15.51 -11.05
C ALA A 130 8.71 -15.74 -12.22
N GLY A 131 8.15 -14.66 -12.75
CA GLY A 131 7.21 -14.73 -13.86
C GLY A 131 5.76 -14.91 -13.46
N TYR A 132 5.47 -14.86 -12.18
CA TYR A 132 4.08 -14.94 -11.69
C TYR A 132 3.23 -13.78 -12.19
N TRP A 133 3.82 -12.59 -12.26
CA TRP A 133 3.10 -11.39 -12.65
C TRP A 133 2.98 -11.30 -14.17
N GLN A 134 1.80 -10.94 -14.63
CA GLN A 134 1.57 -10.72 -16.05
C GLN A 134 1.70 -9.23 -16.35
N MET A 135 2.06 -8.93 -17.58
CA MET A 135 2.13 -7.55 -18.05
C MET A 135 0.77 -6.88 -17.87
N GLY A 136 0.79 -5.60 -17.58
CA GLY A 136 -0.44 -4.83 -17.43
C GLY A 136 -0.28 -3.64 -16.51
N ASP A 137 -1.41 -3.00 -16.27
CA ASP A 137 -1.50 -1.83 -15.42
C ASP A 137 -2.01 -2.24 -14.05
N TYR A 138 -1.27 -1.84 -13.04
CA TYR A 138 -1.54 -2.22 -11.67
C TYR A 138 -1.63 -0.97 -10.81
N ARG A 139 -2.27 -1.12 -9.64
CA ARG A 139 -2.33 -0.06 -8.63
C ARG A 139 -2.35 -0.67 -7.24
N PHE A 140 -1.45 -0.20 -6.38
CA PHE A 140 -1.55 -0.43 -4.95
C PHE A 140 -2.33 0.71 -4.31
N GLU A 141 -3.17 0.34 -3.36
CA GLU A 141 -3.83 1.30 -2.48
C GLU A 141 -3.57 0.87 -1.05
N ILE A 142 -3.24 1.84 -0.22
CA ILE A 142 -3.00 1.62 1.21
C ILE A 142 -4.16 2.25 1.97
N TRP A 143 -4.81 1.45 2.79
CA TRP A 143 -6.00 1.85 3.52
C TRP A 143 -5.78 1.72 5.02
N TYR A 144 -6.28 2.70 5.76
CA TYR A 144 -6.40 2.61 7.21
C TYR A 144 -7.89 2.64 7.54
N GLY A 145 -8.41 1.50 7.98
CA GLY A 145 -9.86 1.35 8.13
C GLY A 145 -10.56 1.63 6.81
N ASP A 146 -11.47 2.56 6.81
CA ASP A 146 -12.30 2.89 5.65
C ASP A 146 -11.69 3.98 4.77
N TYR A 147 -10.46 4.39 5.05
CA TYR A 147 -9.85 5.51 4.34
C TYR A 147 -8.63 5.07 3.54
N CYS A 148 -8.64 5.42 2.27
CA CYS A 148 -7.45 5.26 1.43
C CYS A 148 -6.48 6.39 1.78
N ILE A 149 -5.28 6.03 2.21
CA ILE A 149 -4.28 7.01 2.63
C ILE A 149 -3.10 7.10 1.68
N GLY A 150 -3.06 6.25 0.66
CA GLY A 150 -2.05 6.34 -0.37
C GLY A 150 -2.36 5.41 -1.52
N SER A 151 -1.90 5.76 -2.71
CA SER A 151 -2.11 4.97 -3.90
C SER A 151 -0.96 5.18 -4.87
N LYS A 152 -0.60 4.14 -5.59
CA LYS A 152 0.45 4.22 -6.61
C LYS A 152 0.11 3.30 -7.76
N SER A 153 -0.03 3.88 -8.93
CA SER A 153 -0.18 3.13 -10.16
C SER A 153 1.19 2.79 -10.71
N PHE A 154 1.31 1.61 -11.27
CA PHE A 154 2.56 1.16 -11.86
C PHE A 154 2.25 0.15 -12.96
N LYS A 155 3.26 -0.15 -13.74
CA LYS A 155 3.12 -1.06 -14.87
C LYS A 155 4.12 -2.20 -14.73
N VAL A 156 3.65 -3.41 -15.07
CA VAL A 156 4.53 -4.57 -15.25
C VAL A 156 4.72 -4.75 -16.76
N ASN A 157 5.96 -4.69 -17.20
CA ASN A 157 6.31 -4.73 -18.61
C ASN A 157 6.75 -6.11 -19.07
#